data_67e8cb9da6c6f778ac84356b196f895d
#
_entry.id   67e8cb9da6c6f778ac84356b196f895d
#
_cell.length_a   1.000
_cell.length_b   1.000
_cell.length_c   1.000
_cell.angle_alpha   90.00
_cell.angle_beta   90.00
_cell.angle_gamma   90.00
#
_symmetry.space_group_name_H-M   'P 1'
#
loop_
_entity.id
_entity.type
_entity.pdbx_description
1 polymer ?
#
loop_
_entity_poly.entity_id
_entity_poly.type
_entity_poly.pdbx_seq_one_letter_code
_entity_poly.pdbx_strand_id
1 'polypeptide(L)'
;MGLLDRLFGGKAVKPPRLCAYGKMPFYGDFLSLRTDTPAGRRFREWLDKGFANRSGRGPLVGTPQRMLFAPAGGVQEAVVAALWDSRDQGGTRQFPIALFVEVPAARLLGPTPGLFGRLQGIWADLAAICEEAAPSSSASDFYARFDETTLPEVGDEETAQAGFGQELSEIPLAEWLSSLVGEAGMRGGLAVLLATLNAFRDAPDTAAVRLPISPRLGVSLQMDLWATLAARTDGADPERVLPNLWMPLDDAAGVSTGCLALRELRPADAALFAHKPAGSAEDAWWRDLTALEEEPEGLEPFAERLWRDLLGHNAAMAELLTYRLPGLR
;
A
#
# COMPACT_ATOMS: atom_id res chain seq x y z
N MET A 1 -9.76 -40.22 0.18
CA MET A 1 -8.50 -39.73 -0.38
C MET A 1 -8.45 -40.10 -1.84
N GLY A 2 -8.87 -39.18 -2.71
CA GLY A 2 -9.10 -39.44 -4.12
C GLY A 2 -7.84 -39.42 -4.97
N LEU A 3 -7.86 -40.13 -6.08
CA LEU A 3 -6.79 -40.20 -7.08
C LEU A 3 -6.41 -38.80 -7.62
N LEU A 4 -7.34 -37.87 -7.60
CA LEU A 4 -7.16 -36.46 -8.01
C LEU A 4 -6.25 -35.64 -7.05
N ASP A 5 -6.26 -35.92 -5.75
CA ASP A 5 -5.35 -35.28 -4.79
C ASP A 5 -3.87 -35.67 -5.02
N ARG A 6 -3.61 -36.80 -5.70
CA ARG A 6 -2.25 -37.25 -6.07
C ARG A 6 -1.75 -36.66 -7.39
N LEU A 7 -2.64 -36.24 -8.27
CA LEU A 7 -2.28 -35.68 -9.58
C LEU A 7 -2.09 -34.16 -9.55
N PHE A 8 -2.76 -33.49 -8.62
CA PHE A 8 -2.59 -32.06 -8.35
C PHE A 8 -1.89 -31.83 -7.00
N GLY A 9 -0.93 -32.73 -6.67
CA GLY A 9 -0.17 -32.67 -5.44
C GLY A 9 0.21 -31.24 -5.10
N GLY A 10 -0.60 -30.61 -4.27
CA GLY A 10 -0.35 -29.30 -3.77
C GLY A 10 1.04 -29.31 -3.15
N LYS A 11 2.02 -28.66 -3.80
CA LYS A 11 3.31 -28.40 -3.17
C LYS A 11 2.95 -27.75 -1.85
N ALA A 12 3.27 -28.39 -0.74
CA ALA A 12 3.11 -27.81 0.57
C ALA A 12 3.69 -26.40 0.50
N VAL A 13 2.83 -25.39 0.64
CA VAL A 13 3.23 -24.00 0.53
C VAL A 13 4.16 -23.77 1.72
N LYS A 14 5.41 -23.51 1.43
CA LYS A 14 6.35 -23.15 2.48
C LYS A 14 5.87 -21.86 3.12
N PRO A 15 5.83 -21.78 4.45
CA PRO A 15 5.51 -20.53 5.13
C PRO A 15 6.43 -19.41 4.63
N PRO A 16 5.91 -18.18 4.54
CA PRO A 16 6.72 -17.05 4.09
C PRO A 16 7.91 -16.88 5.04
N ARG A 17 9.10 -16.71 4.46
CA ARG A 17 10.33 -16.56 5.23
C ARG A 17 10.62 -15.08 5.45
N LEU A 18 10.85 -14.71 6.70
CA LEU A 18 11.27 -13.37 7.06
C LEU A 18 12.62 -13.03 6.42
N CYS A 19 12.67 -11.85 5.80
CA CYS A 19 13.85 -11.24 5.19
C CYS A 19 14.08 -9.87 5.85
N ALA A 20 15.32 -9.38 5.83
CA ALA A 20 15.65 -8.06 6.35
C ALA A 20 16.70 -7.35 5.51
N TYR A 21 16.51 -6.04 5.29
CA TYR A 21 17.51 -5.19 4.64
C TYR A 21 17.48 -3.77 5.18
N GLY A 22 18.63 -3.21 5.51
CA GLY A 22 18.75 -1.81 5.93
C GLY A 22 19.78 -1.57 7.01
N LYS A 23 19.64 -0.48 7.74
CA LYS A 23 20.53 -0.11 8.86
C LYS A 23 19.91 -0.49 10.20
N MET A 24 20.75 -0.92 11.12
CA MET A 24 20.35 -1.23 12.49
C MET A 24 21.31 -0.57 13.49
N PRO A 25 20.79 -0.11 14.66
CA PRO A 25 21.62 0.60 15.65
C PRO A 25 22.76 -0.20 16.24
N PHE A 26 22.70 -1.52 16.14
CA PHE A 26 23.75 -2.44 16.64
C PHE A 26 24.73 -2.88 15.54
N TYR A 27 24.57 -2.40 14.29
CA TYR A 27 25.35 -2.88 13.17
C TYR A 27 26.00 -1.72 12.39
N GLY A 28 27.30 -1.81 12.17
CA GLY A 28 28.08 -0.74 11.53
C GLY A 28 27.86 -0.60 10.03
N ASP A 29 27.36 -1.66 9.37
CA ASP A 29 27.10 -1.67 7.93
C ASP A 29 25.62 -2.00 7.63
N PHE A 30 25.28 -2.30 6.38
CA PHE A 30 23.94 -2.77 6.02
C PHE A 30 23.72 -4.19 6.51
N LEU A 31 22.61 -4.38 7.23
CA LEU A 31 22.09 -5.71 7.50
C LEU A 31 21.45 -6.25 6.20
N SER A 32 21.75 -7.47 5.82
CA SER A 32 21.18 -8.14 4.66
C SER A 32 20.94 -9.61 4.99
N LEU A 33 19.69 -9.97 5.25
CA LEU A 33 19.31 -11.32 5.64
C LEU A 33 18.29 -11.89 4.65
N ARG A 34 18.63 -13.01 4.00
CA ARG A 34 17.77 -13.75 3.08
C ARG A 34 17.25 -12.92 1.90
N THR A 35 18.04 -11.97 1.39
CA THR A 35 17.64 -11.02 0.33
C THR A 35 18.12 -11.42 -1.07
N ASP A 36 18.67 -12.61 -1.27
CA ASP A 36 19.35 -13.01 -2.52
C ASP A 36 18.42 -13.58 -3.61
N THR A 37 17.13 -13.58 -3.36
CA THR A 37 16.11 -13.94 -4.34
C THR A 37 15.94 -12.85 -5.42
N PRO A 38 15.32 -13.13 -6.56
CA PRO A 38 15.06 -12.09 -7.56
C PRO A 38 14.22 -10.93 -7.03
N ALA A 39 13.16 -11.20 -6.26
CA ALA A 39 12.30 -10.17 -5.68
C ALA A 39 13.04 -9.37 -4.59
N GLY A 40 13.72 -10.07 -3.67
CA GLY A 40 14.51 -9.43 -2.61
C GLY A 40 15.64 -8.54 -3.16
N ARG A 41 16.34 -8.98 -4.20
CA ARG A 41 17.36 -8.14 -4.86
C ARG A 41 16.77 -6.89 -5.49
N ARG A 42 15.64 -7.00 -6.21
CA ARG A 42 14.98 -5.84 -6.80
C ARG A 42 14.47 -4.86 -5.75
N PHE A 43 13.89 -5.37 -4.68
CA PHE A 43 13.44 -4.54 -3.58
C PHE A 43 14.61 -3.81 -2.89
N ARG A 44 15.71 -4.52 -2.64
CA ARG A 44 16.94 -3.93 -2.10
C ARG A 44 17.50 -2.85 -3.02
N GLU A 45 17.62 -3.10 -4.32
CA GLU A 45 18.07 -2.11 -5.30
C GLU A 45 17.18 -0.87 -5.33
N TRP A 46 15.88 -1.04 -5.19
CA TRP A 46 14.94 0.06 -5.10
C TRP A 46 15.17 0.89 -3.84
N LEU A 47 15.34 0.23 -2.67
CA LEU A 47 15.68 0.89 -1.41
C LEU A 47 17.00 1.65 -1.53
N ASP A 48 18.05 1.01 -2.03
CA ASP A 48 19.39 1.63 -2.17
C ASP A 48 19.33 2.89 -3.03
N LYS A 49 18.72 2.82 -4.20
CA LYS A 49 18.61 3.96 -5.12
C LYS A 49 17.68 5.05 -4.60
N GLY A 50 16.58 4.66 -3.96
CA GLY A 50 15.58 5.59 -3.46
C GLY A 50 16.02 6.35 -2.21
N PHE A 51 16.81 5.71 -1.37
CA PHE A 51 17.26 6.29 -0.09
C PHE A 51 18.75 6.72 -0.09
N ALA A 52 19.50 6.50 -1.17
CA ALA A 52 20.95 6.81 -1.26
C ALA A 52 21.28 8.27 -0.91
N ASN A 53 20.42 9.22 -1.26
CA ASN A 53 20.65 10.66 -1.07
C ASN A 53 19.76 11.25 0.03
N ARG A 54 19.42 10.47 1.05
CA ARG A 54 18.46 10.88 2.07
C ARG A 54 19.03 11.81 3.15
N SER A 55 20.34 12.00 3.21
CA SER A 55 20.96 12.92 4.15
C SER A 55 20.33 14.32 4.02
N GLY A 56 19.59 14.73 5.04
CA GLY A 56 18.87 16.01 5.07
C GLY A 56 17.38 15.98 4.75
N ARG A 57 16.79 14.81 4.41
CA ARG A 57 15.34 14.71 4.11
C ARG A 57 14.44 14.42 5.32
N GLY A 58 15.00 14.36 6.51
CA GLY A 58 14.25 14.05 7.73
C GLY A 58 13.86 12.56 7.88
N PRO A 59 13.25 12.18 9.01
CA PRO A 59 12.81 10.81 9.26
C PRO A 59 11.71 10.38 8.28
N LEU A 60 11.49 9.08 8.16
CA LEU A 60 10.28 8.53 7.56
C LEU A 60 9.07 9.02 8.35
N VAL A 61 7.96 9.20 7.66
CA VAL A 61 6.72 9.67 8.29
C VAL A 61 6.33 8.72 9.43
N GLY A 62 6.43 9.21 10.66
CA GLY A 62 5.86 8.62 11.86
C GLY A 62 6.33 7.20 12.20
N THR A 63 5.46 6.28 12.04
CA THR A 63 5.51 4.89 12.48
C THR A 63 5.96 3.93 11.36
N PRO A 64 6.12 2.63 11.64
CA PRO A 64 6.41 1.63 10.61
C PRO A 64 5.44 1.70 9.44
N GLN A 65 5.97 1.64 8.23
CA GLN A 65 5.22 1.81 7.00
C GLN A 65 4.92 0.45 6.38
N ARG A 66 3.67 0.13 6.14
CA ARG A 66 3.24 -1.04 5.36
C ARG A 66 3.53 -0.81 3.90
N MET A 67 4.04 -1.82 3.22
CA MET A 67 4.33 -1.74 1.81
C MET A 67 4.01 -3.06 1.11
N LEU A 68 3.36 -2.96 -0.04
CA LEU A 68 3.34 -3.99 -1.06
C LEU A 68 4.19 -3.48 -2.21
N PHE A 69 5.21 -4.23 -2.57
CA PHE A 69 6.10 -3.93 -3.69
C PHE A 69 6.02 -5.08 -4.70
N ALA A 70 5.50 -4.77 -5.87
CA ALA A 70 5.38 -5.70 -6.98
C ALA A 70 6.43 -5.35 -8.04
N PRO A 71 7.54 -6.09 -8.12
CA PRO A 71 8.57 -5.83 -9.12
C PRO A 71 8.10 -6.25 -10.51
N ALA A 72 8.42 -5.44 -11.53
CA ALA A 72 8.19 -5.80 -12.92
C ALA A 72 9.22 -6.83 -13.45
N GLY A 73 9.06 -7.21 -14.71
CA GLY A 73 10.06 -8.00 -15.44
C GLY A 73 10.04 -9.49 -15.15
N GLY A 74 8.85 -10.06 -14.94
CA GLY A 74 8.64 -11.52 -14.85
C GLY A 74 9.08 -12.12 -13.52
N VAL A 75 9.28 -11.32 -12.48
CA VAL A 75 9.48 -11.78 -11.11
C VAL A 75 8.17 -12.36 -10.62
N GLN A 76 8.21 -13.59 -10.11
CA GLN A 76 7.02 -14.33 -9.71
C GLN A 76 6.54 -14.02 -8.29
N GLU A 77 7.37 -13.32 -7.52
CA GLU A 77 7.07 -12.96 -6.13
C GLU A 77 6.92 -11.45 -5.99
N ALA A 78 5.94 -11.05 -5.19
CA ALA A 78 5.83 -9.71 -4.64
C ALA A 78 6.44 -9.66 -3.23
N VAL A 79 6.82 -8.47 -2.80
CA VAL A 79 7.36 -8.23 -1.46
C VAL A 79 6.31 -7.55 -0.60
N VAL A 80 5.98 -8.15 0.54
CA VAL A 80 5.15 -7.56 1.58
C VAL A 80 6.08 -7.12 2.70
N ALA A 81 6.15 -5.82 2.96
CA ALA A 81 7.17 -5.24 3.85
C ALA A 81 6.58 -4.31 4.92
N ALA A 82 7.32 -4.20 6.01
CA ALA A 82 7.26 -3.09 6.96
C ALA A 82 8.60 -2.34 6.92
N LEU A 83 8.53 -1.02 6.74
CA LEU A 83 9.69 -0.14 6.74
C LEU A 83 9.69 0.72 8.01
N TRP A 84 10.84 0.80 8.66
CA TRP A 84 11.02 1.62 9.85
C TRP A 84 12.22 2.56 9.66
N ASP A 85 12.10 3.78 10.16
CA ASP A 85 13.24 4.71 10.15
C ASP A 85 14.34 4.21 11.10
N SER A 86 15.56 4.13 10.59
CA SER A 86 16.67 3.56 11.32
C SER A 86 18.01 4.26 10.99
N ARG A 87 19.04 3.88 11.72
CA ARG A 87 20.39 4.39 11.57
C ARG A 87 21.42 3.30 11.86
N ASP A 88 22.65 3.52 11.43
CA ASP A 88 23.75 2.63 11.77
C ASP A 88 24.20 2.78 13.24
N GLN A 89 25.09 1.91 13.68
CA GLN A 89 25.66 1.90 15.03
C GLN A 89 26.32 3.24 15.43
N GLY A 90 26.88 3.95 14.46
CA GLY A 90 27.48 5.27 14.68
C GLY A 90 26.46 6.41 14.73
N GLY A 91 25.19 6.15 14.40
CA GLY A 91 24.14 7.15 14.34
C GLY A 91 24.29 8.19 13.23
N THR A 92 25.26 8.00 12.34
CA THR A 92 25.65 8.99 11.31
C THR A 92 24.94 8.76 9.98
N ARG A 93 24.60 7.53 9.66
CA ARG A 93 23.95 7.16 8.41
C ARG A 93 22.51 6.73 8.66
N GLN A 94 21.56 7.55 8.23
CA GLN A 94 20.13 7.22 8.26
C GLN A 94 19.75 6.42 7.01
N PHE A 95 19.11 5.30 7.23
CA PHE A 95 18.56 4.45 6.19
C PHE A 95 17.48 3.55 6.81
N PRO A 96 16.34 3.35 6.18
CA PRO A 96 15.30 2.52 6.77
C PRO A 96 15.77 1.08 6.96
N ILE A 97 15.25 0.42 7.99
CA ILE A 97 15.22 -1.02 8.03
C ILE A 97 13.91 -1.50 7.40
N ALA A 98 14.00 -2.42 6.48
CA ALA A 98 12.86 -3.13 5.91
C ALA A 98 12.88 -4.58 6.43
N LEU A 99 11.79 -4.98 7.07
CA LEU A 99 11.47 -6.37 7.33
C LEU A 99 10.41 -6.80 6.31
N PHE A 100 10.61 -7.93 5.64
CA PHE A 100 9.72 -8.30 4.56
C PHE A 100 9.62 -9.81 4.34
N VAL A 101 8.59 -10.19 3.60
CA VAL A 101 8.42 -11.54 3.06
C VAL A 101 8.16 -11.48 1.58
N GLU A 102 8.48 -12.56 0.90
CA GLU A 102 8.15 -12.78 -0.50
C GLU A 102 6.92 -13.68 -0.60
N VAL A 103 5.97 -13.22 -1.40
CA VAL A 103 4.69 -13.89 -1.60
C VAL A 103 4.52 -14.13 -3.10
N PRO A 104 4.11 -15.34 -3.54
CA PRO A 104 3.83 -15.57 -4.95
C PRO A 104 2.84 -14.53 -5.49
N ALA A 105 3.24 -13.79 -6.51
CA ALA A 105 2.42 -12.75 -7.12
C ALA A 105 1.07 -13.31 -7.61
N ALA A 106 1.06 -14.54 -8.11
CA ALA A 106 -0.16 -15.23 -8.53
C ALA A 106 -1.22 -15.38 -7.42
N ARG A 107 -0.84 -15.29 -6.15
CA ARG A 107 -1.78 -15.28 -5.01
C ARG A 107 -2.39 -13.91 -4.77
N LEU A 108 -1.84 -12.87 -5.36
CA LEU A 108 -2.23 -11.48 -5.17
C LEU A 108 -2.83 -10.88 -6.44
N LEU A 109 -2.69 -11.56 -7.59
CA LEU A 109 -3.23 -11.12 -8.87
C LEU A 109 -4.75 -11.21 -8.89
N GLY A 110 -5.34 -10.22 -9.50
CA GLY A 110 -6.77 -10.08 -9.71
C GLY A 110 -7.28 -8.79 -9.05
N PRO A 111 -8.36 -8.22 -9.57
CA PRO A 111 -9.03 -7.07 -8.94
C PRO A 111 -9.79 -7.59 -7.73
N THR A 112 -9.06 -8.14 -6.76
CA THR A 112 -9.68 -8.75 -5.61
C THR A 112 -9.89 -7.69 -4.54
N PRO A 113 -11.13 -7.21 -4.37
CA PRO A 113 -11.48 -6.48 -3.17
C PRO A 113 -10.99 -7.27 -1.95
N GLY A 114 -10.38 -6.59 -0.98
CA GLY A 114 -9.85 -7.26 0.22
C GLY A 114 -8.39 -7.74 0.11
N LEU A 115 -7.64 -7.38 -0.94
CA LEU A 115 -6.21 -7.72 -1.07
C LEU A 115 -5.42 -7.31 0.17
N PHE A 116 -5.59 -6.09 0.63
CA PHE A 116 -4.84 -5.56 1.77
C PHE A 116 -5.32 -6.16 3.09
N GLY A 117 -6.60 -6.49 3.19
CA GLY A 117 -7.15 -7.28 4.29
C GLY A 117 -6.46 -8.65 4.42
N ARG A 118 -6.18 -9.31 3.31
CA ARG A 118 -5.46 -10.61 3.27
C ARG A 118 -4.02 -10.51 3.77
N LEU A 119 -3.38 -9.35 3.63
CA LEU A 119 -2.00 -9.10 4.05
C LEU A 119 -1.88 -8.55 5.48
N GLN A 120 -3.01 -8.22 6.11
CA GLN A 120 -3.04 -7.55 7.42
C GLN A 120 -2.29 -8.33 8.51
N GLY A 121 -2.44 -9.66 8.56
CA GLY A 121 -1.73 -10.49 9.54
C GLY A 121 -0.21 -10.45 9.35
N ILE A 122 0.26 -10.52 8.10
CA ILE A 122 1.69 -10.42 7.78
C ILE A 122 2.23 -9.06 8.23
N TRP A 123 1.54 -7.97 7.90
CA TRP A 123 1.98 -6.63 8.28
C TRP A 123 1.96 -6.40 9.79
N ALA A 124 0.98 -6.96 10.51
CA ALA A 124 0.93 -6.86 11.96
C ALA A 124 2.16 -7.50 12.62
N ASP A 125 2.54 -8.70 12.17
CA ASP A 125 3.70 -9.39 12.70
C ASP A 125 5.02 -8.70 12.32
N LEU A 126 5.14 -8.22 11.07
CA LEU A 126 6.31 -7.44 10.63
C LEU A 126 6.46 -6.15 11.46
N ALA A 127 5.36 -5.47 11.76
CA ALA A 127 5.37 -4.28 12.59
C ALA A 127 5.82 -4.57 14.02
N ALA A 128 5.27 -5.61 14.63
CA ALA A 128 5.65 -6.00 15.99
C ALA A 128 7.14 -6.29 16.09
N ILE A 129 7.72 -6.99 15.11
CA ILE A 129 9.16 -7.23 15.06
C ILE A 129 9.95 -5.92 14.89
N CYS A 130 9.48 -5.00 14.05
CA CYS A 130 10.11 -3.69 13.89
C CYS A 130 10.13 -2.91 15.22
N GLU A 131 9.01 -2.89 15.94
CA GLU A 131 8.87 -2.18 17.21
C GLU A 131 9.76 -2.77 18.29
N GLU A 132 9.89 -4.08 18.35
CA GLU A 132 10.78 -4.78 19.27
C GLU A 132 12.26 -4.56 18.90
N ALA A 133 12.58 -4.55 17.61
CA ALA A 133 13.95 -4.43 17.08
C ALA A 133 14.49 -3.01 17.12
N ALA A 134 13.64 -1.99 16.89
CA ALA A 134 14.06 -0.60 16.78
C ALA A 134 14.78 -0.06 18.04
N PRO A 135 14.33 -0.35 19.29
CA PRO A 135 15.03 0.03 20.50
C PRO A 135 16.15 -0.94 20.89
N SER A 136 16.25 -2.12 20.24
CA SER A 136 17.22 -3.14 20.61
C SER A 136 18.64 -2.70 20.23
N SER A 137 19.51 -2.68 21.23
CA SER A 137 20.95 -2.52 21.02
C SER A 137 21.68 -3.86 20.87
N SER A 138 20.96 -4.97 20.94
CA SER A 138 21.50 -6.33 20.95
C SER A 138 21.26 -7.02 19.60
N ALA A 139 22.36 -7.33 18.92
CA ALA A 139 22.31 -8.14 17.70
C ALA A 139 21.78 -9.55 17.99
N SER A 140 22.16 -10.15 19.14
CA SER A 140 21.77 -11.52 19.48
C SER A 140 20.25 -11.65 19.64
N ASP A 141 19.61 -10.68 20.29
CA ASP A 141 18.16 -10.70 20.52
C ASP A 141 17.41 -10.53 19.19
N PHE A 142 17.88 -9.63 18.33
CA PHE A 142 17.33 -9.47 17.00
C PHE A 142 17.42 -10.76 16.17
N TYR A 143 18.61 -11.39 16.12
CA TYR A 143 18.78 -12.63 15.34
C TYR A 143 17.94 -13.79 15.91
N ALA A 144 17.87 -13.95 17.23
CA ALA A 144 17.03 -14.95 17.86
C ALA A 144 15.57 -14.75 17.45
N ARG A 145 15.06 -13.53 17.60
CA ARG A 145 13.69 -13.20 17.22
C ARG A 145 13.43 -13.41 15.72
N PHE A 146 14.38 -12.97 14.88
CA PHE A 146 14.31 -13.13 13.42
C PHE A 146 14.22 -14.60 12.99
N ASP A 147 14.99 -15.48 13.63
CA ASP A 147 15.03 -16.91 13.27
C ASP A 147 13.84 -17.70 13.84
N GLU A 148 13.31 -17.30 14.99
CA GLU A 148 12.16 -17.90 15.64
C GLU A 148 10.81 -17.47 15.04
N THR A 149 10.79 -16.36 14.31
CA THR A 149 9.55 -15.82 13.76
C THR A 149 8.97 -16.71 12.67
N THR A 150 7.74 -17.12 12.88
CA THR A 150 6.90 -17.77 11.87
C THR A 150 5.80 -16.79 11.50
N LEU A 151 5.75 -16.39 10.24
CA LEU A 151 4.76 -15.45 9.73
C LEU A 151 3.52 -16.20 9.22
N PRO A 152 2.33 -15.60 9.32
CA PRO A 152 1.12 -16.18 8.78
C PRO A 152 1.19 -16.27 7.25
N GLU A 153 0.41 -17.15 6.69
CA GLU A 153 0.17 -17.16 5.25
C GLU A 153 -0.70 -15.98 4.83
N VAL A 154 -0.72 -15.70 3.53
CA VAL A 154 -1.70 -14.76 2.94
C VAL A 154 -3.10 -15.26 3.24
N GLY A 155 -3.93 -14.39 3.76
CA GLY A 155 -5.31 -14.71 4.12
C GLY A 155 -6.13 -15.25 2.95
N ASP A 156 -7.20 -15.94 3.30
CA ASP A 156 -8.13 -16.49 2.33
C ASP A 156 -8.87 -15.41 1.55
N GLU A 157 -8.95 -15.59 0.24
CA GLU A 157 -9.51 -14.60 -0.67
C GLU A 157 -11.02 -14.44 -0.50
N GLU A 158 -11.75 -15.54 -0.42
CA GLU A 158 -13.22 -15.53 -0.30
C GLU A 158 -13.64 -14.85 1.01
N THR A 159 -12.97 -15.19 2.11
CA THR A 159 -13.20 -14.57 3.42
C THR A 159 -12.91 -13.08 3.39
N ALA A 160 -11.80 -12.66 2.77
CA ALA A 160 -11.43 -11.25 2.71
C ALA A 160 -12.37 -10.44 1.83
N GLN A 161 -12.82 -10.99 0.70
CA GLN A 161 -13.81 -10.35 -0.18
C GLN A 161 -15.17 -10.19 0.52
N ALA A 162 -15.60 -11.24 1.21
CA ALA A 162 -16.85 -11.20 1.96
C ALA A 162 -16.80 -10.14 3.08
N GLY A 163 -15.71 -10.10 3.85
CA GLY A 163 -15.49 -9.10 4.90
C GLY A 163 -15.46 -7.69 4.33
N PHE A 164 -14.70 -7.46 3.25
CA PHE A 164 -14.64 -6.18 2.57
C PHE A 164 -16.01 -5.70 2.11
N GLY A 165 -16.78 -6.57 1.44
CA GLY A 165 -18.14 -6.23 0.99
C GLY A 165 -19.08 -5.91 2.15
N GLN A 166 -19.00 -6.67 3.23
CA GLN A 166 -19.82 -6.45 4.42
C GLN A 166 -19.49 -5.10 5.07
N GLU A 167 -18.22 -4.82 5.36
CA GLU A 167 -17.80 -3.57 5.99
C GLU A 167 -18.21 -2.35 5.16
N LEU A 168 -18.02 -2.39 3.83
CA LEU A 168 -18.44 -1.30 2.95
C LEU A 168 -19.97 -1.13 2.89
N SER A 169 -20.76 -2.19 3.10
CA SER A 169 -22.21 -2.10 3.10
C SER A 169 -22.80 -1.39 4.33
N GLU A 170 -22.02 -1.32 5.40
CA GLU A 170 -22.42 -0.68 6.66
C GLU A 170 -22.11 0.83 6.69
N ILE A 171 -21.33 1.32 5.72
CA ILE A 171 -20.83 2.71 5.71
C ILE A 171 -21.56 3.53 4.64
N PRO A 172 -22.24 4.62 5.02
CA PRO A 172 -22.84 5.54 4.06
C PRO A 172 -21.76 6.22 3.20
N LEU A 173 -21.94 6.20 1.88
CA LEU A 173 -21.01 6.82 0.93
C LEU A 173 -20.80 8.31 1.22
N ALA A 174 -21.86 9.04 1.58
CA ALA A 174 -21.77 10.46 1.92
C ALA A 174 -20.90 10.72 3.16
N GLU A 175 -20.95 9.83 4.15
CA GLU A 175 -20.14 9.93 5.36
C GLU A 175 -18.67 9.73 5.05
N TRP A 176 -18.34 8.71 4.26
CA TRP A 176 -16.97 8.48 3.83
C TRP A 176 -16.41 9.66 3.04
N LEU A 177 -17.12 10.13 2.00
CA LEU A 177 -16.68 11.26 1.19
C LEU A 177 -16.45 12.51 2.04
N SER A 178 -17.37 12.80 2.97
CA SER A 178 -17.26 13.98 3.84
C SER A 178 -16.08 13.91 4.80
N SER A 179 -15.60 12.71 5.12
CA SER A 179 -14.51 12.51 6.07
C SER A 179 -13.11 12.51 5.43
N LEU A 180 -13.00 12.49 4.09
CA LEU A 180 -11.71 12.41 3.40
C LEU A 180 -10.87 13.68 3.53
N VAL A 181 -11.48 14.86 3.49
CA VAL A 181 -10.78 16.15 3.42
C VAL A 181 -11.29 17.18 4.44
N GLY A 182 -11.67 16.74 5.61
CA GLY A 182 -11.98 17.63 6.74
C GLY A 182 -13.02 18.70 6.42
N GLU A 183 -12.63 19.97 6.51
CA GLU A 183 -13.54 21.13 6.35
C GLU A 183 -14.13 21.24 4.93
N ALA A 184 -13.48 20.71 3.90
CA ALA A 184 -14.02 20.71 2.53
C ALA A 184 -15.22 19.77 2.36
N GLY A 185 -15.47 18.89 3.34
CA GLY A 185 -16.64 18.05 3.44
C GLY A 185 -16.84 17.17 2.19
N MET A 186 -18.10 16.90 1.88
CA MET A 186 -18.47 16.01 0.78
C MET A 186 -18.01 16.52 -0.60
N ARG A 187 -18.00 17.84 -0.84
CA ARG A 187 -17.51 18.39 -2.11
C ARG A 187 -16.02 18.09 -2.32
N GLY A 188 -15.23 18.25 -1.28
CA GLY A 188 -13.81 17.87 -1.32
C GLY A 188 -13.60 16.38 -1.57
N GLY A 189 -14.38 15.53 -0.89
CA GLY A 189 -14.34 14.09 -1.12
C GLY A 189 -14.70 13.67 -2.56
N LEU A 190 -15.72 14.31 -3.15
CA LEU A 190 -16.09 14.11 -4.56
C LEU A 190 -14.96 14.56 -5.50
N ALA A 191 -14.29 15.68 -5.20
CA ALA A 191 -13.17 16.17 -5.98
C ALA A 191 -11.99 15.19 -5.93
N VAL A 192 -11.65 14.65 -4.75
CA VAL A 192 -10.62 13.60 -4.59
C VAL A 192 -10.99 12.34 -5.38
N LEU A 193 -12.22 11.88 -5.26
CA LEU A 193 -12.68 10.70 -6.00
C LEU A 193 -12.53 10.89 -7.51
N LEU A 194 -13.04 12.01 -8.05
CA LEU A 194 -12.93 12.29 -9.48
C LEU A 194 -11.48 12.45 -9.93
N ALA A 195 -10.65 13.17 -9.16
CA ALA A 195 -9.23 13.36 -9.47
C ALA A 195 -8.47 12.03 -9.49
N THR A 196 -8.80 11.12 -8.57
CA THR A 196 -8.23 9.76 -8.53
C THR A 196 -8.58 8.98 -9.79
N LEU A 197 -9.87 8.93 -10.14
CA LEU A 197 -10.34 8.23 -11.33
C LEU A 197 -9.71 8.80 -12.60
N ASN A 198 -9.63 10.13 -12.72
CA ASN A 198 -8.99 10.79 -13.85
C ASN A 198 -7.50 10.45 -13.93
N ALA A 199 -6.78 10.44 -12.79
CA ALA A 199 -5.35 10.11 -12.78
C ALA A 199 -5.06 8.73 -13.36
N PHE A 200 -5.84 7.72 -12.97
CA PHE A 200 -5.65 6.35 -13.47
C PHE A 200 -6.20 6.13 -14.88
N ARG A 201 -7.27 6.82 -15.26
CA ARG A 201 -7.78 6.79 -16.63
C ARG A 201 -6.80 7.41 -17.63
N ASP A 202 -6.27 8.59 -17.32
CA ASP A 202 -5.46 9.37 -18.24
C ASP A 202 -4.02 8.87 -18.35
N ALA A 203 -3.52 8.18 -17.34
CA ALA A 203 -2.15 7.69 -17.28
C ALA A 203 -2.02 6.33 -16.55
N PRO A 204 -2.70 5.26 -16.98
CA PRO A 204 -2.78 4.00 -16.22
C PRO A 204 -1.41 3.39 -15.93
N ASP A 205 -0.48 3.42 -16.89
CA ASP A 205 0.85 2.82 -16.76
C ASP A 205 1.84 3.69 -15.97
N THR A 206 1.49 4.93 -15.65
CA THR A 206 2.41 5.87 -14.99
C THR A 206 1.84 6.50 -13.74
N ALA A 207 0.53 6.38 -13.53
CA ALA A 207 -0.14 7.00 -12.39
C ALA A 207 0.38 6.45 -11.06
N ALA A 208 0.69 7.38 -10.19
CA ALA A 208 0.87 7.17 -8.77
C ALA A 208 0.21 8.34 -8.04
N VAL A 209 -0.55 8.03 -7.01
CA VAL A 209 -1.33 9.01 -6.27
C VAL A 209 -1.10 8.90 -4.78
N ARG A 210 -1.10 10.04 -4.11
CA ARG A 210 -1.20 10.14 -2.66
C ARG A 210 -2.64 10.52 -2.32
N LEU A 211 -3.26 9.71 -1.49
CA LEU A 211 -4.69 9.74 -1.18
C LEU A 211 -4.92 10.12 0.27
N PRO A 212 -5.93 10.91 0.58
CA PRO A 212 -6.38 11.08 1.94
C PRO A 212 -7.02 9.78 2.44
N ILE A 213 -6.80 9.50 3.70
CA ILE A 213 -7.39 8.37 4.42
C ILE A 213 -8.30 8.94 5.50
N SER A 214 -9.56 8.54 5.50
CA SER A 214 -10.50 8.91 6.54
C SER A 214 -10.09 8.30 7.89
N PRO A 215 -10.08 9.06 8.98
CA PRO A 215 -9.78 8.52 10.31
C PRO A 215 -10.89 7.61 10.85
N ARG A 216 -12.05 7.55 10.17
CA ARG A 216 -13.20 6.75 10.60
C ARG A 216 -13.18 5.32 10.11
N LEU A 217 -12.30 5.01 9.17
CA LEU A 217 -12.24 3.71 8.51
C LEU A 217 -10.84 3.13 8.61
N GLY A 218 -10.75 1.82 8.71
CA GLY A 218 -9.48 1.12 8.67
C GLY A 218 -8.70 1.43 7.38
N VAL A 219 -7.41 1.71 7.51
CA VAL A 219 -6.56 2.09 6.36
C VAL A 219 -6.59 1.00 5.28
N SER A 220 -6.50 -0.26 5.67
CA SER A 220 -6.51 -1.38 4.72
C SER A 220 -7.80 -1.42 3.90
N LEU A 221 -8.95 -1.22 4.53
CA LEU A 221 -10.25 -1.19 3.86
C LEU A 221 -10.32 -0.06 2.82
N GLN A 222 -9.87 1.14 3.19
CA GLN A 222 -9.88 2.27 2.27
C GLN A 222 -8.91 2.09 1.11
N MET A 223 -7.74 1.52 1.36
CA MET A 223 -6.77 1.26 0.30
C MET A 223 -7.25 0.15 -0.64
N ASP A 224 -7.94 -0.88 -0.13
CA ASP A 224 -8.64 -1.88 -0.95
C ASP A 224 -9.71 -1.22 -1.84
N LEU A 225 -10.49 -0.28 -1.28
CA LEU A 225 -11.47 0.48 -2.05
C LEU A 225 -10.79 1.32 -3.16
N TRP A 226 -9.76 2.09 -2.82
CA TRP A 226 -9.04 2.91 -3.79
C TRP A 226 -8.39 2.07 -4.90
N ALA A 227 -7.76 0.95 -4.55
CA ALA A 227 -7.17 0.03 -5.52
C ALA A 227 -8.24 -0.58 -6.43
N THR A 228 -9.39 -0.97 -5.88
CA THR A 228 -10.50 -1.53 -6.65
C THR A 228 -11.10 -0.49 -7.61
N LEU A 229 -11.27 0.75 -7.16
CA LEU A 229 -11.75 1.84 -8.02
C LEU A 229 -10.75 2.16 -9.13
N ALA A 230 -9.46 2.24 -8.80
CA ALA A 230 -8.40 2.49 -9.77
C ALA A 230 -8.31 1.39 -10.83
N ALA A 231 -8.42 0.12 -10.43
CA ALA A 231 -8.39 -1.01 -11.35
C ALA A 231 -9.59 -1.05 -12.33
N ARG A 232 -10.69 -0.36 -12.00
CA ARG A 232 -11.86 -0.24 -12.87
C ARG A 232 -11.76 0.90 -13.89
N THR A 233 -10.72 1.73 -13.80
CA THR A 233 -10.50 2.77 -14.82
C THR A 233 -10.04 2.13 -16.12
N ASP A 234 -10.45 2.72 -17.26
CA ASP A 234 -10.08 2.20 -18.58
C ASP A 234 -8.57 2.15 -18.76
N GLY A 235 -8.06 0.98 -19.16
CA GLY A 235 -6.66 0.76 -19.50
C GLY A 235 -5.82 0.05 -18.45
N ALA A 236 -6.25 0.00 -17.21
CA ALA A 236 -5.63 -0.91 -16.25
C ALA A 236 -6.10 -2.34 -16.54
N ASP A 237 -5.18 -3.23 -16.89
CA ASP A 237 -5.47 -4.67 -16.92
C ASP A 237 -5.31 -5.22 -15.49
N PRO A 238 -6.40 -5.36 -14.73
CA PRO A 238 -6.31 -5.72 -13.31
C PRO A 238 -5.75 -7.14 -13.12
N GLU A 239 -5.78 -7.99 -14.14
CA GLU A 239 -5.21 -9.34 -14.08
C GLU A 239 -3.68 -9.33 -14.24
N ARG A 240 -3.09 -8.21 -14.70
CA ARG A 240 -1.67 -8.11 -15.02
C ARG A 240 -0.89 -7.20 -14.07
N VAL A 241 -1.56 -6.31 -13.37
CA VAL A 241 -0.89 -5.31 -12.53
C VAL A 241 -1.26 -5.50 -11.07
N LEU A 242 -0.26 -5.86 -10.27
CA LEU A 242 -0.38 -5.75 -8.82
C LEU A 242 -0.27 -4.28 -8.41
N PRO A 243 -1.17 -3.78 -7.58
CA PRO A 243 -0.99 -2.46 -7.03
C PRO A 243 0.26 -2.43 -6.14
N ASN A 244 1.13 -1.49 -6.40
CA ASN A 244 2.15 -1.10 -5.45
C ASN A 244 1.52 -0.12 -4.47
N LEU A 245 1.68 -0.41 -3.21
CA LEU A 245 1.02 0.31 -2.15
C LEU A 245 2.00 0.65 -1.04
N TRP A 246 1.85 1.85 -0.53
CA TRP A 246 2.44 2.28 0.73
C TRP A 246 1.37 2.89 1.62
N MET A 247 1.33 2.48 2.87
CA MET A 247 0.45 3.02 3.89
C MET A 247 1.09 2.93 5.28
N PRO A 248 0.75 3.80 6.22
CA PRO A 248 1.22 3.70 7.60
C PRO A 248 0.65 2.44 8.28
N LEU A 249 1.41 1.92 9.26
CA LEU A 249 0.98 0.78 10.07
C LEU A 249 0.03 1.18 11.19
N ASP A 250 0.20 2.35 11.74
CA ASP A 250 -0.57 2.83 12.89
C ASP A 250 -1.62 3.84 12.44
N ASP A 251 -2.86 3.39 12.42
CA ASP A 251 -4.02 4.22 12.11
C ASP A 251 -4.31 5.24 13.24
N ALA A 252 -3.83 4.96 14.47
CA ALA A 252 -4.03 5.83 15.64
C ALA A 252 -3.08 7.05 15.65
N ALA A 253 -2.04 7.04 14.83
CA ALA A 253 -1.07 8.15 14.76
C ALA A 253 -1.62 9.41 14.06
N GLY A 254 -2.88 9.42 13.65
CA GLY A 254 -3.50 10.54 12.94
C GLY A 254 -2.95 10.72 11.52
N VAL A 255 -2.38 9.67 10.94
CA VAL A 255 -1.91 9.70 9.56
C VAL A 255 -3.11 9.61 8.64
N SER A 256 -3.23 10.60 7.79
CA SER A 256 -4.38 10.78 6.91
C SER A 256 -4.05 10.50 5.43
N THR A 257 -2.98 9.75 5.14
CA THR A 257 -2.54 9.56 3.76
C THR A 257 -2.05 8.15 3.45
N GLY A 258 -2.39 7.67 2.26
CA GLY A 258 -1.85 6.46 1.66
C GLY A 258 -1.37 6.73 0.24
N CYS A 259 -0.50 5.91 -0.30
CA CYS A 259 -0.02 6.01 -1.67
C CYS A 259 -0.37 4.76 -2.47
N LEU A 260 -0.81 4.95 -3.70
CA LEU A 260 -1.19 3.89 -4.60
C LEU A 260 -0.57 4.11 -5.98
N ALA A 261 0.05 3.09 -6.54
CA ALA A 261 0.52 3.06 -7.91
C ALA A 261 0.14 1.74 -8.57
N LEU A 262 -0.35 1.78 -9.81
CA LEU A 262 -0.63 0.59 -10.63
C LEU A 262 0.54 0.27 -11.58
N ARG A 263 1.73 0.66 -11.23
CA ARG A 263 2.98 0.43 -11.96
C ARG A 263 4.10 0.01 -11.01
N GLU A 264 5.20 -0.46 -11.57
CA GLU A 264 6.42 -0.67 -10.78
C GLU A 264 6.88 0.64 -10.12
N LEU A 265 7.28 0.55 -8.86
CA LEU A 265 7.83 1.70 -8.15
C LEU A 265 9.22 2.04 -8.68
N ARG A 266 9.42 3.32 -8.97
CA ARG A 266 10.73 3.88 -9.36
C ARG A 266 11.49 4.32 -8.11
N PRO A 267 12.83 4.40 -8.16
CA PRO A 267 13.58 4.92 -7.03
C PRO A 267 13.15 6.33 -6.57
N ALA A 268 12.71 7.18 -7.49
CA ALA A 268 12.18 8.51 -7.17
C ALA A 268 10.93 8.47 -6.28
N ASP A 269 10.14 7.41 -6.36
CA ASP A 269 8.93 7.25 -5.54
C ASP A 269 9.26 7.09 -4.04
N ALA A 270 10.49 6.75 -3.69
CA ALA A 270 10.94 6.75 -2.30
C ALA A 270 10.81 8.13 -1.62
N ALA A 271 10.70 9.20 -2.40
CA ALA A 271 10.41 10.54 -1.88
C ALA A 271 9.03 10.64 -1.22
N LEU A 272 8.08 9.78 -1.61
CA LEU A 272 6.75 9.69 -1.01
C LEU A 272 6.80 9.32 0.48
N PHE A 273 7.86 8.63 0.89
CA PHE A 273 8.09 8.23 2.28
C PHE A 273 8.66 9.36 3.16
N ALA A 274 8.95 10.51 2.59
CA ALA A 274 9.40 11.67 3.34
C ALA A 274 8.22 12.52 3.82
N HIS A 275 8.39 13.17 4.99
CA HIS A 275 7.36 14.02 5.63
C HIS A 275 6.93 15.24 4.77
N LYS A 276 7.78 15.68 3.87
CA LYS A 276 7.49 16.66 2.82
C LYS A 276 8.09 16.14 1.53
N PRO A 277 7.29 15.85 0.54
CA PRO A 277 7.83 15.68 -0.79
C PRO A 277 8.49 17.00 -1.18
N ALA A 278 9.80 17.05 -1.08
CA ALA A 278 10.57 18.13 -1.68
C ALA A 278 10.66 17.79 -3.17
N GLY A 279 9.72 18.26 -3.95
CA GLY A 279 9.75 18.11 -5.37
C GLY A 279 9.02 19.28 -5.99
N SER A 280 9.69 20.00 -6.86
CA SER A 280 9.03 20.85 -7.84
C SER A 280 8.09 19.96 -8.67
N ALA A 281 7.00 20.51 -9.14
CA ALA A 281 6.01 19.82 -9.98
C ALA A 281 6.60 19.20 -11.27
N GLU A 282 7.85 19.49 -11.59
CA GLU A 282 8.56 19.00 -12.79
C GLU A 282 9.01 17.53 -12.69
N ASP A 283 9.20 17.00 -11.45
CA ASP A 283 9.52 15.58 -11.22
C ASP A 283 8.30 14.75 -10.79
N ALA A 284 7.10 15.29 -10.93
CA ALA A 284 5.87 14.72 -10.38
C ALA A 284 5.45 13.44 -11.12
N TRP A 285 6.06 12.35 -10.74
CA TRP A 285 5.64 10.99 -11.08
C TRP A 285 4.36 10.57 -10.35
N TRP A 286 3.87 11.40 -9.45
CA TRP A 286 2.71 11.16 -8.62
C TRP A 286 1.92 12.45 -8.39
N ARG A 287 0.62 12.30 -8.12
CA ARG A 287 -0.26 13.42 -7.79
C ARG A 287 -0.62 13.37 -6.31
N ASP A 288 -0.44 14.49 -5.62
CA ASP A 288 -0.92 14.65 -4.25
C ASP A 288 -2.39 15.09 -4.28
N LEU A 289 -3.27 14.18 -3.86
CA LEU A 289 -4.71 14.42 -3.81
C LEU A 289 -5.19 14.72 -2.38
N THR A 290 -4.27 14.87 -1.43
CA THR A 290 -4.60 15.22 -0.04
C THR A 290 -4.87 16.71 0.14
N ALA A 291 -4.38 17.54 -0.79
CA ALA A 291 -4.59 18.99 -0.82
C ALA A 291 -4.78 19.40 -2.30
N LEU A 292 -6.01 19.28 -2.79
CA LEU A 292 -6.35 19.77 -4.12
C LEU A 292 -6.40 21.30 -4.09
N GLU A 293 -5.49 21.95 -4.81
CA GLU A 293 -5.46 23.42 -4.95
C GLU A 293 -6.57 23.91 -5.89
N GLU A 294 -6.94 23.08 -6.87
CA GLU A 294 -7.98 23.38 -7.86
C GLU A 294 -8.97 22.23 -7.96
N GLU A 295 -10.23 22.56 -8.19
CA GLU A 295 -11.25 21.54 -8.46
C GLU A 295 -11.01 20.89 -9.81
N PRO A 296 -11.12 19.53 -9.87
CA PRO A 296 -10.93 18.83 -11.15
C PRO A 296 -12.00 19.20 -12.16
N GLU A 297 -11.61 19.32 -13.42
CA GLU A 297 -12.53 19.54 -14.53
C GLU A 297 -13.63 18.46 -14.54
N GLY A 298 -14.87 18.89 -14.73
CA GLY A 298 -16.05 18.02 -14.76
C GLY A 298 -16.60 17.64 -13.39
N LEU A 299 -16.15 18.28 -12.28
CA LEU A 299 -16.65 17.99 -10.95
C LEU A 299 -18.16 18.18 -10.82
N GLU A 300 -18.72 19.29 -11.32
CA GLU A 300 -20.16 19.57 -11.19
C GLU A 300 -21.04 18.48 -11.85
N PRO A 301 -20.87 18.15 -13.14
CA PRO A 301 -21.69 17.10 -13.76
C PRO A 301 -21.43 15.71 -13.15
N PHE A 302 -20.25 15.45 -12.63
CA PHE A 302 -19.94 14.21 -11.90
C PHE A 302 -20.70 14.17 -10.58
N ALA A 303 -20.62 15.25 -9.77
CA ALA A 303 -21.27 15.37 -8.49
C ALA A 303 -22.80 15.29 -8.61
N GLU A 304 -23.42 16.00 -9.59
CA GLU A 304 -24.87 15.95 -9.84
C GLU A 304 -25.35 14.54 -10.16
N ARG A 305 -24.57 13.80 -10.96
CA ARG A 305 -24.89 12.42 -11.35
C ARG A 305 -24.79 11.48 -10.17
N LEU A 306 -23.68 11.55 -9.41
CA LEU A 306 -23.47 10.71 -8.25
C LEU A 306 -24.48 11.02 -7.14
N TRP A 307 -24.85 12.31 -7.00
CA TRP A 307 -25.90 12.72 -6.07
C TRP A 307 -27.26 12.09 -6.42
N ARG A 308 -27.66 12.19 -7.68
CA ARG A 308 -28.92 11.63 -8.15
C ARG A 308 -29.01 10.12 -7.96
N ASP A 309 -27.92 9.44 -8.29
CA ASP A 309 -27.94 7.99 -8.47
C ASP A 309 -27.57 7.23 -7.17
N LEU A 310 -26.80 7.85 -6.28
CA LEU A 310 -26.34 7.21 -5.04
C LEU A 310 -26.58 8.07 -3.80
N LEU A 311 -26.01 9.27 -3.74
CA LEU A 311 -25.97 10.07 -2.51
C LEU A 311 -27.36 10.51 -2.04
N GLY A 312 -28.27 10.84 -2.96
CA GLY A 312 -29.65 11.24 -2.66
C GLY A 312 -30.48 10.13 -2.00
N HIS A 313 -30.06 8.89 -2.07
CA HIS A 313 -30.71 7.71 -1.50
C HIS A 313 -29.96 7.13 -0.30
N ASN A 314 -28.95 7.83 0.19
CA ASN A 314 -28.09 7.36 1.29
C ASN A 314 -27.43 5.99 1.00
N ALA A 315 -26.96 5.82 -0.24
CA ALA A 315 -26.30 4.58 -0.67
C ALA A 315 -25.08 4.24 0.20
N ALA A 316 -24.84 2.95 0.40
CA ALA A 316 -23.65 2.46 1.05
C ALA A 316 -22.42 2.58 0.12
N MET A 317 -21.22 2.57 0.70
CA MET A 317 -19.97 2.58 -0.07
C MET A 317 -19.86 1.39 -1.03
N ALA A 318 -20.42 0.24 -0.67
CA ALA A 318 -20.46 -0.95 -1.52
C ALA A 318 -21.14 -0.70 -2.87
N GLU A 319 -22.14 0.17 -2.91
CA GLU A 319 -22.87 0.49 -4.14
C GLU A 319 -21.98 1.26 -5.15
N LEU A 320 -21.00 2.04 -4.67
CA LEU A 320 -20.02 2.71 -5.53
C LEU A 320 -19.21 1.71 -6.36
N LEU A 321 -18.95 0.52 -5.81
CA LEU A 321 -18.19 -0.53 -6.51
C LEU A 321 -18.98 -1.17 -7.67
N THR A 322 -20.29 -1.14 -7.63
CA THR A 322 -21.14 -1.67 -8.70
C THR A 322 -21.67 -0.58 -9.63
N TYR A 323 -21.58 0.67 -9.19
CA TYR A 323 -22.06 1.82 -9.96
C TYR A 323 -21.16 2.06 -11.19
N ARG A 324 -21.80 2.33 -12.33
CA ARG A 324 -21.09 2.70 -13.55
C ARG A 324 -20.69 4.17 -13.48
N LEU A 325 -19.48 4.40 -12.97
CA LEU A 325 -18.95 5.76 -12.82
C LEU A 325 -18.91 6.50 -14.16
N PRO A 326 -19.37 7.76 -14.20
CA PRO A 326 -19.36 8.58 -15.42
C PRO A 326 -17.94 8.78 -15.93
N GLY A 327 -17.72 8.48 -17.22
CA GLY A 327 -16.39 8.60 -17.84
C GLY A 327 -15.50 7.38 -17.65
N LEU A 328 -15.94 6.36 -16.93
CA LEU A 328 -15.36 5.03 -16.95
C LEU A 328 -16.16 4.14 -17.91
N ARG A 329 -15.47 3.37 -18.76
CA ARG A 329 -16.10 2.42 -19.70
C ARG A 329 -16.50 1.14 -19.04
#